data_b00aecf3bf132cf65c3ee1e0a51f6401
#
_entry.id   b00aecf3bf132cf65c3ee1e0a51f6401
#
_cell.length_a   1.000
_cell.length_b   1.000
_cell.length_c   1.000
_cell.angle_alpha   90.00
_cell.angle_beta   90.00
_cell.angle_gamma   90.00
#
_symmetry.space_group_name_H-M   'P 1'
#
loop_
_entity.id
_entity.type
_entity.pdbx_description
1 polymer ?
#
loop_
_entity_poly.entity_id
_entity_poly.type
_entity_poly.pdbx_seq_one_letter_code
_entity_poly.pdbx_strand_id
1 'polypeptide(L)'
;MRQKNLLIKILMGIKVFFNNSCSVCRLEINHYKKISDSTLEWIDITNNQDALKITSKTQEELLRRLHVIDNGKVIGGAKAFIIIWSKIPKYKFLSKLFSIKPFFLIFHYTYEFIAYFLFLKNKSQLK
;
A
#
# COMPACT_ATOMS: atom_id res chain seq x y z
N MET A 1 -9.83 -1.51 -29.36
CA MET A 1 -9.60 -2.55 -28.36
C MET A 1 -8.48 -2.21 -27.39
N ARG A 2 -7.34 -1.67 -27.86
CA ARG A 2 -6.26 -1.24 -26.95
C ARG A 2 -6.69 -0.16 -25.99
N GLN A 3 -7.48 0.83 -26.45
CA GLN A 3 -7.96 1.91 -25.59
C GLN A 3 -8.91 1.41 -24.53
N LYS A 4 -9.73 0.41 -24.85
CA LYS A 4 -10.67 -0.17 -23.89
C LYS A 4 -9.93 -0.93 -22.80
N ASN A 5 -8.88 -1.69 -23.16
CA ASN A 5 -8.06 -2.40 -22.18
C ASN A 5 -7.26 -1.44 -21.30
N LEU A 6 -6.74 -0.36 -21.88
CA LEU A 6 -6.03 0.67 -21.14
C LEU A 6 -6.97 1.38 -20.18
N LEU A 7 -8.17 1.71 -20.63
CA LEU A 7 -9.18 2.36 -19.78
C LEU A 7 -9.58 1.47 -18.61
N ILE A 8 -9.79 0.16 -18.88
CA ILE A 8 -10.10 -0.81 -17.82
C ILE A 8 -8.96 -0.88 -16.82
N LYS A 9 -7.70 -0.92 -17.28
CA LYS A 9 -6.53 -0.91 -16.38
C LYS A 9 -6.48 0.35 -15.52
N ILE A 10 -6.78 1.51 -16.10
CA ILE A 10 -6.80 2.78 -15.37
C ILE A 10 -7.93 2.77 -14.33
N LEU A 11 -9.12 2.29 -14.71
CA LEU A 11 -10.28 2.25 -13.83
C LEU A 11 -10.16 1.20 -12.74
N MET A 12 -9.54 0.04 -13.05
CA MET A 12 -9.39 -1.08 -12.11
C MET A 12 -8.02 -1.12 -11.45
N GLY A 13 -7.12 -0.23 -11.84
CA GLY A 13 -5.77 -0.16 -11.28
C GLY A 13 -5.79 0.32 -9.84
N ILE A 14 -4.84 -0.18 -9.08
CA ILE A 14 -4.66 0.19 -7.68
C ILE A 14 -3.35 0.97 -7.55
N LYS A 15 -3.40 2.14 -6.91
CA LYS A 15 -2.20 2.93 -6.62
C LYS A 15 -1.73 2.60 -5.22
N VAL A 16 -0.45 2.24 -5.09
CA VAL A 16 0.15 1.89 -3.80
C VAL A 16 1.17 2.95 -3.43
N PHE A 17 0.97 3.58 -2.27
CA PHE A 17 1.84 4.65 -1.77
C PHE A 17 2.77 4.08 -0.71
N PHE A 18 4.06 4.05 -1.00
CA PHE A 18 5.07 3.46 -0.14
C PHE A 18 6.23 4.41 0.11
N ASN A 19 6.99 4.16 1.19
CA ASN A 19 8.16 4.97 1.53
C ASN A 19 9.43 4.27 1.06
N ASN A 20 10.00 4.73 -0.05
CA ASN A 20 11.23 4.16 -0.61
C ASN A 20 12.48 4.51 0.22
N SER A 21 12.37 5.52 1.10
CA SER A 21 13.48 5.90 1.98
C SER A 21 13.61 4.98 3.19
N CYS A 22 12.60 4.16 3.47
CA CYS A 22 12.62 3.16 4.54
C CYS A 22 13.20 1.85 3.99
N SER A 23 14.32 1.37 4.56
CA SER A 23 14.99 0.18 4.03
C SER A 23 14.12 -1.07 4.13
N VAL A 24 13.40 -1.24 5.25
CA VAL A 24 12.50 -2.39 5.44
C VAL A 24 11.34 -2.33 4.44
N CYS A 25 10.70 -1.16 4.33
CA CYS A 25 9.59 -0.95 3.39
C CYS A 25 10.04 -1.20 1.95
N ARG A 26 11.22 -0.70 1.59
CA ARG A 26 11.75 -0.85 0.24
C ARG A 26 12.01 -2.29 -0.14
N LEU A 27 12.58 -3.09 0.79
CA LEU A 27 12.83 -4.50 0.54
C LEU A 27 11.53 -5.26 0.27
N GLU A 28 10.51 -5.03 1.07
CA GLU A 28 9.21 -5.66 0.92
C GLU A 28 8.54 -5.26 -0.39
N ILE A 29 8.52 -3.97 -0.67
CA ILE A 29 7.88 -3.44 -1.88
C ILE A 29 8.61 -3.92 -3.14
N ASN A 30 9.93 -3.96 -3.12
CA ASN A 30 10.69 -4.47 -4.27
C ASN A 30 10.36 -5.94 -4.54
N HIS A 31 10.15 -6.73 -3.49
CA HIS A 31 9.71 -8.11 -3.63
C HIS A 31 8.34 -8.18 -4.30
N TYR A 32 7.38 -7.37 -3.84
CA TYR A 32 6.04 -7.34 -4.42
C TYR A 32 6.05 -6.87 -5.88
N LYS A 33 6.88 -5.89 -6.22
CA LYS A 33 7.01 -5.42 -7.61
C LYS A 33 7.41 -6.54 -8.56
N LYS A 34 8.24 -7.46 -8.11
CA LYS A 34 8.73 -8.57 -8.94
C LYS A 34 7.64 -9.59 -9.24
N ILE A 35 6.69 -9.79 -8.32
CA ILE A 35 5.70 -10.85 -8.41
C ILE A 35 4.28 -10.35 -8.68
N SER A 36 4.08 -9.03 -8.70
CA SER A 36 2.78 -8.43 -9.01
C SER A 36 2.64 -8.19 -10.51
N ASP A 37 1.38 -8.04 -10.93
CA ASP A 37 1.08 -7.70 -12.32
C ASP A 37 0.99 -6.18 -12.51
N SER A 38 0.57 -5.74 -13.71
CA SER A 38 0.50 -4.33 -14.06
C SER A 38 -0.70 -3.59 -13.47
N THR A 39 -1.55 -4.26 -12.69
CA THR A 39 -2.70 -3.61 -12.05
C THR A 39 -2.30 -2.79 -10.84
N LEU A 40 -1.10 -3.00 -10.31
CA LEU A 40 -0.57 -2.24 -9.17
C LEU A 40 0.40 -1.18 -9.68
N GLU A 41 0.10 0.08 -9.37
CA GLU A 41 0.98 1.21 -9.64
C GLU A 41 1.66 1.60 -8.33
N TRP A 42 2.99 1.59 -8.30
CA TRP A 42 3.78 1.83 -7.11
C TRP A 42 4.27 3.28 -7.10
N ILE A 43 3.89 4.03 -6.07
CA ILE A 43 4.20 5.46 -5.96
C ILE A 43 5.01 5.70 -4.69
N ASP A 44 6.22 6.23 -4.85
CA ASP A 44 7.08 6.61 -3.73
C ASP A 44 6.59 7.95 -3.15
N ILE A 45 6.37 7.98 -1.84
CA ILE A 45 5.89 9.18 -1.15
C ILE A 45 7.02 10.16 -0.80
N THR A 46 8.28 9.76 -1.00
CA THR A 46 9.43 10.58 -0.62
C THR A 46 9.46 11.85 -1.47
N ASN A 47 9.35 13.02 -0.82
CA ASN A 47 9.33 14.33 -1.48
C ASN A 47 8.31 14.40 -2.63
N ASN A 48 7.13 13.80 -2.42
CA ASN A 48 6.10 13.72 -3.44
C ASN A 48 4.85 14.48 -3.03
N GLN A 49 4.76 15.74 -3.42
CA GLN A 49 3.62 16.59 -3.10
C GLN A 49 2.33 16.12 -3.79
N ASP A 50 2.46 15.52 -4.97
CA ASP A 50 1.30 15.01 -5.69
C ASP A 50 0.63 13.87 -4.92
N ALA A 51 1.43 13.03 -4.24
CA ALA A 51 0.89 11.95 -3.41
C ALA A 51 0.02 12.51 -2.28
N LEU A 52 0.45 13.63 -1.66
CA LEU A 52 -0.33 14.28 -0.62
C LEU A 52 -1.67 14.78 -1.14
N LYS A 53 -1.66 15.38 -2.34
CA LYS A 53 -2.87 15.92 -2.97
C LYS A 53 -3.84 14.80 -3.37
N ILE A 54 -3.33 13.75 -4.01
CA ILE A 54 -4.16 12.65 -4.51
C ILE A 54 -4.82 11.90 -3.36
N THR A 55 -4.08 11.67 -2.26
CA THR A 55 -4.60 10.91 -1.12
C THR A 55 -5.36 11.79 -0.13
N SER A 56 -5.19 13.10 -0.19
CA SER A 56 -5.67 14.05 0.83
C SER A 56 -5.14 13.71 2.22
N LYS A 57 -3.92 13.15 2.26
CA LYS A 57 -3.25 12.76 3.50
C LYS A 57 -2.02 13.64 3.73
N THR A 58 -1.60 13.75 4.99
CA THR A 58 -0.37 14.46 5.33
C THR A 58 0.82 13.54 5.10
N GLN A 59 2.02 14.16 5.07
CA GLN A 59 3.26 13.39 4.98
C GLN A 59 3.39 12.42 6.15
N GLU A 60 3.01 12.85 7.36
CA GLU A 60 3.05 12.02 8.54
C GLU A 60 2.14 10.80 8.41
N GLU A 61 0.91 11.00 7.92
CA GLU A 61 -0.03 9.91 7.73
C GLU A 61 0.49 8.88 6.72
N LEU A 62 1.09 9.35 5.62
CA LEU A 62 1.64 8.48 4.59
C LEU A 62 2.90 7.74 5.07
N LEU A 63 3.70 8.36 5.95
CA LEU A 63 4.85 7.70 6.57
C LEU A 63 4.43 6.64 7.57
N ARG A 64 3.33 6.90 8.27
CA ARG A 64 2.89 6.04 9.37
C ARG A 64 2.29 4.72 8.90
N ARG A 65 1.62 4.72 7.75
CA ARG A 65 0.93 3.52 7.23
C ARG A 65 1.07 3.43 5.73
N LEU A 66 1.07 2.19 5.24
CA LEU A 66 0.94 1.94 3.81
C LEU A 66 -0.47 2.35 3.38
N HIS A 67 -0.57 3.00 2.24
CA HIS A 67 -1.86 3.44 1.70
C HIS A 67 -2.03 2.96 0.27
N VAL A 68 -3.27 2.68 -0.11
CA VAL A 68 -3.65 2.38 -1.49
C VAL A 68 -4.85 3.21 -1.89
N ILE A 69 -5.01 3.45 -3.17
CA ILE A 69 -6.26 3.97 -3.73
C ILE A 69 -6.85 2.87 -4.59
N ASP A 70 -8.04 2.44 -4.22
CA ASP A 70 -8.79 1.39 -4.92
C ASP A 70 -10.19 1.90 -5.19
N ASN A 71 -10.57 1.96 -6.48
CA ASN A 71 -11.87 2.49 -6.92
C ASN A 71 -12.15 3.90 -6.35
N GLY A 72 -11.11 4.74 -6.33
CA GLY A 72 -11.23 6.10 -5.82
C GLY A 72 -11.22 6.22 -4.30
N LYS A 73 -11.16 5.12 -3.58
CA LYS A 73 -11.13 5.13 -2.12
C LYS A 73 -9.70 5.00 -1.61
N VAL A 74 -9.34 5.87 -0.67
CA VAL A 74 -8.04 5.83 0.00
C VAL A 74 -8.15 4.90 1.21
N ILE A 75 -7.35 3.84 1.22
CA ILE A 75 -7.37 2.81 2.28
C ILE A 75 -5.97 2.69 2.84
N GLY A 76 -5.84 2.76 4.16
CA GLY A 76 -4.54 2.68 4.82
C GLY A 76 -4.46 1.51 5.78
N GLY A 77 -3.24 1.10 6.12
CA GLY A 77 -2.97 0.11 7.14
C GLY A 77 -3.12 -1.32 6.67
N ALA A 78 -3.57 -2.20 7.57
CA ALA A 78 -3.69 -3.63 7.31
C ALA A 78 -4.58 -3.94 6.10
N LYS A 79 -5.68 -3.20 5.94
CA LYS A 79 -6.58 -3.39 4.80
C LYS A 79 -5.89 -3.13 3.46
N ALA A 80 -4.94 -2.18 3.43
CA ALA A 80 -4.17 -1.90 2.22
C ALA A 80 -3.34 -3.13 1.81
N PHE A 81 -2.71 -3.81 2.77
CA PHE A 81 -1.98 -5.04 2.50
C PHE A 81 -2.89 -6.14 1.95
N ILE A 82 -4.07 -6.29 2.53
CA ILE A 82 -5.03 -7.31 2.08
C ILE A 82 -5.40 -7.06 0.61
N ILE A 83 -5.61 -5.81 0.24
CA ILE A 83 -5.92 -5.43 -1.15
C ILE A 83 -4.76 -5.76 -2.07
N ILE A 84 -3.53 -5.43 -1.67
CA ILE A 84 -2.33 -5.73 -2.46
C ILE A 84 -2.20 -7.24 -2.66
N TRP A 85 -2.33 -8.02 -1.58
CA TRP A 85 -2.23 -9.47 -1.66
C TRP A 85 -3.30 -10.09 -2.55
N SER A 86 -4.50 -9.49 -2.61
CA SER A 86 -5.56 -9.98 -3.47
C SER A 86 -5.22 -9.89 -4.96
N LYS A 87 -4.26 -9.02 -5.31
CA LYS A 87 -3.80 -8.82 -6.70
C LYS A 87 -2.52 -9.59 -7.03
N ILE A 88 -1.94 -10.28 -6.05
CA ILE A 88 -0.74 -11.08 -6.25
C ILE A 88 -1.14 -12.55 -6.12
N PRO A 89 -1.08 -13.36 -7.22
CA PRO A 89 -1.57 -14.75 -7.17
C PRO A 89 -0.95 -15.57 -6.05
N LYS A 90 0.33 -15.38 -5.78
CA LYS A 90 1.05 -16.11 -4.73
C LYS A 90 0.49 -15.83 -3.33
N TYR A 91 -0.08 -14.64 -3.10
CA TYR A 91 -0.54 -14.20 -1.79
C TYR A 91 -2.07 -14.08 -1.68
N LYS A 92 -2.82 -14.53 -2.68
CA LYS A 92 -4.29 -14.49 -2.63
C LYS A 92 -4.85 -15.22 -1.42
N PHE A 93 -4.22 -16.32 -1.02
CA PHE A 93 -4.68 -17.06 0.15
C PHE A 93 -4.54 -16.24 1.43
N LEU A 94 -3.48 -15.43 1.55
CA LEU A 94 -3.31 -14.53 2.70
C LEU A 94 -4.41 -13.47 2.74
N SER A 95 -4.77 -12.93 1.58
CA SER A 95 -5.86 -11.96 1.48
C SER A 95 -7.17 -12.56 1.98
N LYS A 96 -7.48 -13.79 1.56
CA LYS A 96 -8.69 -14.49 1.99
C LYS A 96 -8.66 -14.78 3.49
N LEU A 97 -7.54 -15.28 4.00
CA LEU A 97 -7.39 -15.63 5.41
C LEU A 97 -7.58 -14.41 6.31
N PHE A 98 -6.88 -13.31 6.01
CA PHE A 98 -6.93 -12.11 6.84
C PHE A 98 -8.15 -11.23 6.58
N SER A 99 -9.03 -11.63 5.67
CA SER A 99 -10.35 -11.01 5.51
C SER A 99 -11.36 -11.57 6.51
N ILE A 100 -11.06 -12.70 7.14
CA ILE A 100 -11.90 -13.29 8.18
C ILE A 100 -11.67 -12.51 9.49
N LYS A 101 -12.76 -12.09 10.13
CA LYS A 101 -12.73 -11.11 11.22
C LYS A 101 -11.72 -11.40 12.34
N PRO A 102 -11.66 -12.59 12.97
CA PRO A 102 -10.69 -12.80 14.05
C PRO A 102 -9.24 -12.71 13.56
N PHE A 103 -8.93 -13.24 12.38
CA PHE A 103 -7.59 -13.15 11.81
C PHE A 103 -7.25 -11.73 11.39
N PHE A 104 -8.23 -10.99 10.88
CA PHE A 104 -8.04 -9.58 10.52
C PHE A 104 -7.65 -8.75 11.75
N LEU A 105 -8.32 -8.95 12.87
CA LEU A 105 -8.02 -8.19 14.08
C LEU A 105 -6.60 -8.42 14.57
N ILE A 106 -6.14 -9.68 14.56
CA ILE A 106 -4.76 -10.02 14.94
C ILE A 106 -3.77 -9.34 13.99
N PHE A 107 -4.02 -9.44 12.69
CA PHE A 107 -3.17 -8.81 11.69
C PHE A 107 -3.16 -7.30 11.83
N HIS A 108 -4.32 -6.69 12.03
CA HIS A 108 -4.46 -5.24 12.18
C HIS A 108 -3.61 -4.72 13.35
N TYR A 109 -3.72 -5.32 14.52
CA TYR A 109 -2.96 -4.87 15.68
C TYR A 109 -1.47 -5.14 15.54
N THR A 110 -1.10 -6.27 14.97
CA THR A 110 0.31 -6.57 14.67
C THR A 110 0.88 -5.55 13.68
N TYR A 111 0.13 -5.23 12.63
CA TYR A 111 0.54 -4.23 11.65
C TYR A 111 0.71 -2.87 12.30
N GLU A 112 -0.25 -2.43 13.10
CA GLU A 112 -0.19 -1.12 13.75
C GLU A 112 1.02 -1.01 14.66
N PHE A 113 1.37 -2.08 15.37
CA PHE A 113 2.54 -2.12 16.25
C PHE A 113 3.82 -1.96 15.42
N ILE A 114 3.97 -2.74 14.36
CA ILE A 114 5.16 -2.68 13.50
C ILE A 114 5.23 -1.33 12.79
N ALA A 115 4.11 -0.83 12.29
CA ALA A 115 4.05 0.44 11.60
C ALA A 115 4.46 1.60 12.52
N TYR A 116 4.04 1.55 13.77
CA TYR A 116 4.42 2.57 14.74
C TYR A 116 5.93 2.58 14.99
N PHE A 117 6.54 1.40 15.13
CA PHE A 117 7.99 1.29 15.28
C PHE A 117 8.73 1.83 14.07
N LEU A 118 8.28 1.48 12.87
CA LEU A 118 8.89 1.98 11.63
C LEU A 118 8.69 3.48 11.49
N PHE A 119 7.54 4.00 11.91
CA PHE A 119 7.29 5.43 11.91
C PHE A 119 8.28 6.17 12.83
N LEU A 120 8.47 5.66 14.04
CA LEU A 120 9.42 6.27 14.99
C LEU A 120 10.84 6.28 14.42
N LYS A 121 11.23 5.21 13.73
CA LYS A 121 12.52 5.10 13.09
C LYS A 121 12.68 6.11 11.95
N ASN A 122 11.61 6.39 11.22
CA ASN A 122 11.66 7.20 10.00
C ASN A 122 11.09 8.61 10.16
N LYS A 123 10.65 9.00 11.36
CA LYS A 123 10.01 10.30 11.56
C LYS A 123 10.93 11.49 11.29
N SER A 124 12.25 11.28 11.28
CA SER A 124 13.21 12.33 10.93
C SER A 124 13.00 12.83 9.50
N GLN A 125 12.35 12.05 8.64
CA GLN A 125 12.01 12.43 7.28
C GLN A 125 10.93 13.52 7.22
N LEU A 126 10.26 13.80 8.33
CA LEU A 126 9.26 14.86 8.43
C LEU A 126 9.88 16.26 8.52
N LYS A 127 11.16 16.36 8.81
CA LYS A 127 11.87 17.63 8.96
C LYS A 127 12.22 18.26 7.62
#